data_d7cf3825d459c3ffd4a2092d1a45de34
#
_entry.id   d7cf3825d459c3ffd4a2092d1a45de34
#
_cell.length_a   1.000
_cell.length_b   1.000
_cell.length_c   1.000
_cell.angle_alpha   90.00
_cell.angle_beta   90.00
_cell.angle_gamma   90.00
#
_symmetry.space_group_name_H-M   'P 1'
#
loop_
_entity.id
_entity.type
_entity.pdbx_description
1 polymer ?
#
loop_
_entity_poly.entity_id
_entity_poly.type
_entity_poly.pdbx_seq_one_letter_code
_entity_poly.pdbx_strand_id
1 'polypeptide(L)'
;MDPSKILQLRLLKKDYRDIPFKERYAVRFLDKNNYRDHLPKLLRVTEMMETDIEWIGIPDEDTLHKRFNQNSHCLIWEYKDQPIGWAWSNHNITIDWQEIYRKLPKGQIYGGGAFLSRKVLRPPNSGLIFYNLTFDYWLNKMNNDCILQYSDDWNRVSSIMSYKCGFKKFNFLWP
;
A
#
# COMPACT_ATOMS: atom_id res chain seq x y z
N MET A 1 9.47 -18.27 2.84
CA MET A 1 9.57 -17.22 3.88
C MET A 1 9.02 -17.80 5.18
N ASP A 2 9.70 -17.59 6.29
CA ASP A 2 9.26 -18.12 7.59
C ASP A 2 8.09 -17.27 8.12
N PRO A 3 6.89 -17.83 8.34
CA PRO A 3 5.73 -17.10 8.84
C PRO A 3 5.96 -16.40 10.18
N SER A 4 6.88 -16.93 11.02
CA SER A 4 7.23 -16.31 12.30
C SER A 4 7.91 -14.95 12.17
N LYS A 5 8.41 -14.61 10.96
CA LYS A 5 9.07 -13.36 10.64
C LYS A 5 8.16 -12.30 10.02
N ILE A 6 6.85 -12.52 10.05
CA ILE A 6 5.88 -11.56 9.53
C ILE A 6 5.25 -10.80 10.68
N LEU A 7 5.41 -9.47 10.63
CA LEU A 7 4.72 -8.57 11.53
C LEU A 7 3.34 -8.25 10.99
N GLN A 8 2.31 -8.67 11.70
CA GLN A 8 0.92 -8.39 11.37
C GLN A 8 0.46 -7.14 12.13
N LEU A 9 -0.16 -6.21 11.44
CA LEU A 9 -0.51 -4.89 11.95
C LEU A 9 -1.96 -4.55 11.65
N ARG A 10 -2.61 -3.84 12.58
CA ARG A 10 -3.96 -3.32 12.45
C ARG A 10 -4.01 -1.84 12.83
N LEU A 11 -4.68 -1.05 12.00
CA LEU A 11 -5.04 0.32 12.30
C LEU A 11 -6.57 0.44 12.36
N LEU A 12 -7.10 0.83 13.52
CA LEU A 12 -8.49 1.25 13.65
C LEU A 12 -8.62 2.74 13.33
N LYS A 13 -9.73 3.15 12.72
CA LYS A 13 -9.96 4.56 12.35
C LYS A 13 -9.80 5.52 13.53
N LYS A 14 -10.27 5.13 14.72
CA LYS A 14 -10.12 5.91 15.96
C LYS A 14 -8.67 6.07 16.45
N ASP A 15 -7.76 5.17 16.05
CA ASP A 15 -6.35 5.18 16.44
C ASP A 15 -5.46 5.89 15.41
N TYR A 16 -6.04 6.27 14.25
CA TYR A 16 -5.33 6.96 13.17
C TYR A 16 -4.80 8.32 13.63
N ARG A 17 -3.53 8.56 13.33
CA ARG A 17 -2.84 9.80 13.65
C ARG A 17 -2.53 10.56 12.38
N ASP A 18 -3.19 11.68 12.21
CA ASP A 18 -2.94 12.57 11.09
C ASP A 18 -1.64 13.35 11.25
N ILE A 19 -1.03 13.72 10.13
CA ILE A 19 0.19 14.54 10.10
C ILE A 19 -0.01 15.74 9.18
N PRO A 20 0.68 16.87 9.44
CA PRO A 20 0.62 18.05 8.57
C PRO A 20 1.40 17.84 7.25
N PHE A 21 1.23 18.74 6.29
CA PHE A 21 2.00 18.84 5.02
C PHE A 21 1.69 17.77 3.97
N LYS A 22 0.41 17.37 3.87
CA LYS A 22 -0.04 16.38 2.87
C LYS A 22 -0.21 16.98 1.46
N GLU A 23 -0.45 18.27 1.35
CA GLU A 23 -0.82 19.00 0.13
C GLU A 23 0.26 19.01 -0.97
N ARG A 24 1.46 18.55 -0.66
CA ARG A 24 2.59 18.50 -1.59
C ARG A 24 2.55 17.36 -2.60
N TYR A 25 1.64 16.42 -2.38
CA TYR A 25 1.53 15.22 -3.20
C TYR A 25 0.12 15.07 -3.75
N ALA A 26 0.02 14.67 -4.99
CA ALA A 26 -1.23 14.19 -5.55
C ALA A 26 -1.34 12.67 -5.34
N VAL A 27 -2.53 12.23 -4.99
CA VAL A 27 -2.86 10.81 -4.85
C VAL A 27 -3.99 10.49 -5.81
N ARG A 28 -3.76 9.53 -6.69
CA ARG A 28 -4.73 9.09 -7.69
C ARG A 28 -5.24 7.70 -7.35
N PHE A 29 -6.53 7.60 -7.16
CA PHE A 29 -7.19 6.32 -6.93
C PHE A 29 -7.50 5.60 -8.24
N LEU A 30 -7.12 4.34 -8.31
CA LEU A 30 -7.38 3.45 -9.43
C LEU A 30 -8.12 2.20 -8.97
N ASP A 31 -9.11 1.83 -9.77
CA ASP A 31 -9.86 0.58 -9.67
C ASP A 31 -10.01 -0.07 -11.05
N LYS A 32 -10.78 -1.15 -11.13
CA LYS A 32 -11.02 -1.88 -12.38
C LYS A 32 -11.66 -1.04 -13.50
N ASN A 33 -12.28 0.09 -13.17
CA ASN A 33 -13.02 0.89 -14.15
C ASN A 33 -12.15 1.96 -14.82
N ASN A 34 -11.09 2.43 -14.13
CA ASN A 34 -10.29 3.57 -14.58
C ASN A 34 -8.78 3.30 -14.73
N TYR A 35 -8.26 2.16 -14.27
CA TYR A 35 -6.81 1.92 -14.26
C TYR A 35 -6.17 1.92 -15.65
N ARG A 36 -6.92 1.54 -16.69
CA ARG A 36 -6.39 1.47 -18.08
C ARG A 36 -5.92 2.83 -18.59
N ASP A 37 -6.62 3.91 -18.22
CA ASP A 37 -6.25 5.27 -18.59
C ASP A 37 -4.94 5.73 -17.92
N HIS A 38 -4.52 4.99 -16.87
CA HIS A 38 -3.33 5.27 -16.08
C HIS A 38 -2.26 4.18 -16.15
N LEU A 39 -2.44 3.19 -17.02
CA LEU A 39 -1.49 2.09 -17.18
C LEU A 39 -0.05 2.55 -17.44
N PRO A 40 0.21 3.57 -18.28
CA PRO A 40 1.58 4.07 -18.47
C PRO A 40 2.23 4.57 -17.16
N LYS A 41 1.45 5.17 -16.24
CA LYS A 41 1.97 5.60 -14.94
C LYS A 41 2.27 4.42 -14.03
N LEU A 42 1.44 3.38 -14.07
CA LEU A 42 1.66 2.14 -13.31
C LEU A 42 2.95 1.46 -13.78
N LEU A 43 3.13 1.29 -15.08
CA LEU A 43 4.33 0.69 -15.68
C LEU A 43 5.58 1.52 -15.35
N ARG A 44 5.46 2.85 -15.31
CA ARG A 44 6.57 3.71 -14.89
C ARG A 44 6.99 3.45 -13.44
N VAL A 45 6.04 3.20 -12.53
CA VAL A 45 6.37 2.81 -11.15
C VAL A 45 7.03 1.43 -11.10
N THR A 46 6.60 0.49 -11.95
CA THR A 46 7.23 -0.83 -12.10
C THR A 46 8.71 -0.71 -12.50
N GLU A 47 9.01 0.09 -13.54
CA GLU A 47 10.38 0.38 -13.97
C GLU A 47 11.23 0.99 -12.85
N MET A 48 10.64 1.86 -12.03
CA MET A 48 11.35 2.42 -10.86
C MET A 48 11.64 1.33 -9.82
N MET A 49 10.74 0.38 -9.62
CA MET A 49 10.99 -0.75 -8.71
C MET A 49 12.17 -1.59 -9.20
N GLU A 50 12.25 -1.92 -10.49
CA GLU A 50 13.35 -2.68 -11.07
C GLU A 50 14.72 -2.02 -10.83
N THR A 51 14.74 -0.68 -10.86
CA THR A 51 15.99 0.07 -10.71
C THR A 51 16.35 0.41 -9.26
N ASP A 52 15.36 0.47 -8.36
CA ASP A 52 15.54 0.91 -6.97
C ASP A 52 15.79 -0.23 -6.00
N ILE A 53 15.30 -1.43 -6.31
CA ILE A 53 15.35 -2.59 -5.43
C ILE A 53 15.54 -3.87 -6.26
N GLU A 54 16.45 -4.73 -5.80
CA GLU A 54 16.53 -6.12 -6.26
C GLU A 54 15.37 -6.91 -5.67
N TRP A 55 14.15 -6.68 -6.17
CA TRP A 55 12.98 -7.38 -5.66
C TRP A 55 12.57 -8.50 -6.61
N ILE A 56 12.35 -9.68 -6.06
CA ILE A 56 11.71 -10.80 -6.75
C ILE A 56 10.21 -10.52 -6.81
N GLY A 57 9.62 -10.54 -8.00
CA GLY A 57 8.17 -10.41 -8.17
C GLY A 57 7.66 -8.98 -8.42
N ILE A 58 8.45 -8.17 -9.12
CA ILE A 58 7.97 -6.90 -9.67
C ILE A 58 6.81 -7.21 -10.63
N PRO A 59 5.64 -6.58 -10.47
CA PRO A 59 4.48 -6.90 -11.29
C PRO A 59 4.68 -6.39 -12.72
N ASP A 60 4.56 -7.28 -13.68
CA ASP A 60 4.41 -6.96 -15.08
C ASP A 60 2.98 -6.48 -15.40
N GLU A 61 2.72 -6.12 -16.66
CA GLU A 61 1.43 -5.63 -17.11
C GLU A 61 0.31 -6.66 -16.88
N ASP A 62 0.56 -7.93 -17.13
CA ASP A 62 -0.42 -9.01 -16.91
C ASP A 62 -0.78 -9.15 -15.43
N THR A 63 0.21 -9.05 -14.56
CA THR A 63 0.01 -9.03 -13.10
C THR A 63 -0.82 -7.83 -12.66
N LEU A 64 -0.58 -6.65 -13.23
CA LEU A 64 -1.39 -5.45 -12.96
C LEU A 64 -2.85 -5.67 -13.39
N HIS A 65 -3.09 -6.18 -14.60
CA HIS A 65 -4.43 -6.53 -15.07
C HIS A 65 -5.12 -7.55 -14.15
N LYS A 66 -4.42 -8.59 -13.75
CA LYS A 66 -4.94 -9.62 -12.83
C LYS A 66 -5.37 -9.00 -11.49
N ARG A 67 -4.56 -8.11 -10.91
CA ARG A 67 -4.89 -7.45 -9.63
C ARG A 67 -6.19 -6.64 -9.74
N PHE A 68 -6.36 -5.83 -10.77
CA PHE A 68 -7.59 -5.05 -10.95
C PHE A 68 -8.81 -5.94 -11.22
N ASN A 69 -8.65 -7.02 -12.00
CA ASN A 69 -9.72 -8.01 -12.21
C ASN A 69 -10.13 -8.72 -10.92
N GLN A 70 -9.24 -8.83 -9.95
CA GLN A 70 -9.51 -9.34 -8.60
C GLN A 70 -10.08 -8.26 -7.65
N ASN A 71 -10.54 -7.12 -8.19
CA ASN A 71 -11.04 -5.97 -7.43
C ASN A 71 -10.04 -5.35 -6.46
N SER A 72 -8.75 -5.43 -6.75
CA SER A 72 -7.75 -4.63 -6.04
C SER A 72 -7.86 -3.15 -6.41
N HIS A 73 -7.49 -2.29 -5.48
CA HIS A 73 -7.38 -0.85 -5.67
C HIS A 73 -5.92 -0.45 -5.59
N CYS A 74 -5.55 0.58 -6.33
CA CYS A 74 -4.20 1.15 -6.32
C CYS A 74 -4.27 2.66 -6.10
N LEU A 75 -3.46 3.16 -5.19
CA LEU A 75 -3.17 4.58 -5.07
C LEU A 75 -1.84 4.85 -5.76
N ILE A 76 -1.84 5.62 -6.86
CA ILE A 76 -0.61 6.16 -7.45
C ILE A 76 -0.28 7.47 -6.75
N TRP A 77 0.97 7.61 -6.35
CA TRP A 77 1.54 8.79 -5.76
C TRP A 77 2.29 9.60 -6.78
N GLU A 78 1.98 10.87 -6.86
CA GLU A 78 2.58 11.81 -7.81
C GLU A 78 3.23 12.97 -7.04
N TYR A 79 4.42 13.34 -7.47
CA TYR A 79 5.13 14.54 -7.05
C TYR A 79 5.58 15.31 -8.29
N LYS A 80 5.14 16.58 -8.43
CA LYS A 80 5.37 17.40 -9.63
C LYS A 80 4.96 16.67 -10.91
N ASP A 81 3.75 16.09 -10.91
CA ASP A 81 3.14 15.34 -12.02
C ASP A 81 3.86 14.04 -12.44
N GLN A 82 4.89 13.64 -11.71
CA GLN A 82 5.58 12.37 -11.93
C GLN A 82 5.12 11.32 -10.94
N PRO A 83 4.81 10.10 -11.41
CA PRO A 83 4.53 9.00 -10.49
C PRO A 83 5.81 8.64 -9.73
N ILE A 84 5.70 8.49 -8.42
CA ILE A 84 6.84 8.21 -7.53
C ILE A 84 6.66 6.95 -6.70
N GLY A 85 5.49 6.36 -6.75
CA GLY A 85 5.16 5.17 -5.98
C GLY A 85 3.71 4.77 -6.08
N TRP A 86 3.39 3.67 -5.43
CA TRP A 86 2.02 3.17 -5.31
C TRP A 86 1.76 2.51 -3.96
N ALA A 87 0.47 2.33 -3.65
CA ALA A 87 0.01 1.49 -2.55
C ALA A 87 -1.22 0.70 -2.99
N TRP A 88 -1.18 -0.61 -2.80
CA TRP A 88 -2.24 -1.54 -3.17
C TRP A 88 -3.13 -1.88 -1.98
N SER A 89 -4.41 -2.03 -2.24
CA SER A 89 -5.37 -2.51 -1.25
C SER A 89 -6.44 -3.39 -1.86
N ASN A 90 -7.08 -4.21 -1.00
CA ASN A 90 -8.18 -5.08 -1.41
C ASN A 90 -9.11 -5.31 -0.21
N HIS A 91 -10.40 -5.59 -0.47
CA HIS A 91 -11.34 -6.06 0.55
C HIS A 91 -11.26 -7.58 0.82
N ASN A 92 -10.28 -8.25 0.20
CA ASN A 92 -9.89 -9.62 0.50
C ASN A 92 -8.41 -9.63 0.88
N ILE A 93 -8.02 -10.49 1.79
CA ILE A 93 -6.61 -10.81 2.00
C ILE A 93 -6.19 -11.77 0.90
N THR A 94 -5.18 -11.39 0.13
CA THR A 94 -4.56 -12.23 -0.89
C THR A 94 -3.05 -12.25 -0.63
N ILE A 95 -2.55 -13.39 -0.19
CA ILE A 95 -1.13 -13.62 0.03
C ILE A 95 -0.73 -14.81 -0.83
N ASP A 96 -0.40 -14.54 -2.11
CA ASP A 96 -0.19 -15.56 -3.14
C ASP A 96 0.86 -16.61 -2.75
N TRP A 97 1.96 -16.20 -2.13
CA TRP A 97 3.05 -17.09 -1.72
C TRP A 97 2.72 -18.02 -0.54
N GLN A 98 1.57 -17.79 0.13
CA GLN A 98 1.04 -18.65 1.19
C GLN A 98 -0.32 -19.26 0.86
N GLU A 99 -0.82 -19.03 -0.37
CA GLU A 99 -2.15 -19.48 -0.80
C GLU A 99 -3.29 -19.06 0.16
N ILE A 100 -3.10 -17.89 0.82
CA ILE A 100 -4.09 -17.36 1.75
C ILE A 100 -5.04 -16.45 0.97
N TYR A 101 -6.29 -16.86 0.91
CA TYR A 101 -7.39 -16.07 0.35
C TYR A 101 -8.49 -15.96 1.39
N ARG A 102 -8.70 -14.76 1.93
CA ARG A 102 -9.71 -14.56 2.97
C ARG A 102 -10.51 -13.29 2.69
N LYS A 103 -11.84 -13.43 2.60
CA LYS A 103 -12.74 -12.28 2.53
C LYS A 103 -12.75 -11.54 3.85
N LEU A 104 -12.61 -10.22 3.80
CA LEU A 104 -12.70 -9.37 4.97
C LEU A 104 -14.15 -8.99 5.29
N PRO A 105 -14.48 -8.79 6.57
CA PRO A 105 -15.73 -8.15 6.97
C PRO A 105 -15.89 -6.76 6.34
N LYS A 106 -17.15 -6.32 6.20
CA LYS A 106 -17.46 -4.95 5.75
C LYS A 106 -16.75 -3.92 6.66
N GLY A 107 -16.24 -2.86 6.06
CA GLY A 107 -15.51 -1.83 6.78
C GLY A 107 -14.03 -2.15 7.04
N GLN A 108 -13.55 -3.30 6.59
CA GLN A 108 -12.14 -3.65 6.67
C GLN A 108 -11.49 -3.67 5.29
N ILE A 109 -10.24 -3.21 5.23
CA ILE A 109 -9.43 -3.23 4.02
C ILE A 109 -8.04 -3.79 4.33
N TYR A 110 -7.49 -4.54 3.39
CA TYR A 110 -6.15 -5.09 3.46
C TYR A 110 -5.19 -4.25 2.60
N GLY A 111 -4.12 -3.76 3.21
CA GLY A 111 -3.02 -3.09 2.52
C GLY A 111 -2.02 -4.13 2.00
N GLY A 112 -2.01 -4.34 0.70
CA GLY A 112 -1.28 -5.42 0.04
C GLY A 112 -0.11 -4.97 -0.82
N GLY A 113 0.87 -4.32 -0.23
CA GLY A 113 2.07 -3.89 -0.92
C GLY A 113 2.10 -2.39 -1.21
N ALA A 114 3.23 -1.79 -0.87
CA ALA A 114 3.49 -0.37 -1.10
C ALA A 114 4.94 -0.18 -1.55
N PHE A 115 5.13 0.71 -2.50
CA PHE A 115 6.45 1.11 -2.99
C PHE A 115 6.51 2.63 -3.11
N LEU A 116 7.61 3.21 -2.67
CA LEU A 116 7.95 4.61 -2.86
C LEU A 116 9.40 4.70 -3.31
N SER A 117 9.64 5.22 -4.52
CA SER A 117 10.98 5.33 -5.10
C SER A 117 11.93 6.10 -4.18
N ARG A 118 13.15 5.59 -4.05
CA ARG A 118 14.24 6.25 -3.30
C ARG A 118 15.07 7.16 -4.19
N LYS A 119 15.05 6.96 -5.49
CA LYS A 119 15.84 7.71 -6.47
C LYS A 119 15.22 9.03 -6.88
N VAL A 120 13.90 9.16 -6.73
CA VAL A 120 13.23 10.42 -7.04
C VAL A 120 13.52 11.44 -5.94
N LEU A 121 14.02 12.61 -6.34
CA LEU A 121 14.22 13.73 -5.41
C LEU A 121 12.87 14.18 -4.84
N ARG A 122 12.74 14.10 -3.55
CA ARG A 122 11.49 14.35 -2.82
C ARG A 122 11.74 15.07 -1.49
N PRO A 123 10.74 15.82 -0.98
CA PRO A 123 10.88 16.51 0.31
C PRO A 123 11.22 15.58 1.48
N PRO A 124 11.82 16.11 2.54
CA PRO A 124 12.00 15.36 3.79
C PRO A 124 10.67 14.77 4.30
N ASN A 125 10.76 13.65 5.00
CA ASN A 125 9.60 12.92 5.56
C ASN A 125 8.61 12.34 4.54
N SER A 126 8.94 12.33 3.26
CA SER A 126 8.06 11.79 2.21
C SER A 126 7.54 10.38 2.51
N GLY A 127 8.35 9.52 3.13
CA GLY A 127 7.92 8.18 3.53
C GLY A 127 6.77 8.21 4.54
N LEU A 128 6.86 9.05 5.58
CA LEU A 128 5.79 9.16 6.57
C LEU A 128 4.53 9.79 5.95
N ILE A 129 4.69 10.83 5.13
CA ILE A 129 3.59 11.46 4.40
C ILE A 129 2.91 10.44 3.48
N PHE A 130 3.69 9.63 2.75
CA PHE A 130 3.19 8.55 1.91
C PHE A 130 2.28 7.59 2.67
N TYR A 131 2.75 7.04 3.79
CA TYR A 131 1.94 6.13 4.60
C TYR A 131 0.70 6.82 5.15
N ASN A 132 0.84 8.03 5.66
CA ASN A 132 -0.26 8.75 6.28
C ASN A 132 -1.37 9.08 5.26
N LEU A 133 -1.05 9.63 4.09
CA LEU A 133 -2.04 9.89 3.03
C LEU A 133 -2.69 8.61 2.51
N THR A 134 -1.92 7.53 2.37
CA THR A 134 -2.46 6.23 1.96
C THR A 134 -3.51 5.74 2.96
N PHE A 135 -3.20 5.81 4.26
CA PHE A 135 -4.12 5.36 5.31
C PHE A 135 -5.32 6.29 5.47
N ASP A 136 -5.11 7.62 5.33
CA ASP A 136 -6.21 8.59 5.27
C ASP A 136 -7.19 8.26 4.15
N TYR A 137 -6.65 7.97 2.96
CA TYR A 137 -7.49 7.62 1.82
C TYR A 137 -8.31 6.36 2.10
N TRP A 138 -7.68 5.30 2.58
CA TRP A 138 -8.36 4.03 2.85
C TRP A 138 -9.39 4.15 3.98
N LEU A 139 -9.10 4.89 5.05
CA LEU A 139 -10.03 5.05 6.19
C LEU A 139 -11.15 6.06 5.89
N ASN A 140 -10.80 7.23 5.35
CA ASN A 140 -11.73 8.33 5.26
C ASN A 140 -12.40 8.45 3.88
N LYS A 141 -11.64 8.34 2.78
CA LYS A 141 -12.22 8.45 1.43
C LYS A 141 -12.94 7.18 0.99
N MET A 142 -12.40 6.01 1.31
CA MET A 142 -13.05 4.72 1.04
C MET A 142 -13.97 4.26 2.18
N ASN A 143 -14.09 5.05 3.25
CA ASN A 143 -14.98 4.82 4.39
C ASN A 143 -14.81 3.43 5.05
N ASN A 144 -13.57 3.06 5.34
CA ASN A 144 -13.29 1.87 6.12
C ASN A 144 -13.06 2.21 7.61
N ASP A 145 -13.32 1.25 8.48
CA ASP A 145 -13.12 1.38 9.93
C ASP A 145 -11.76 0.82 10.39
N CYS A 146 -11.18 -0.04 9.55
CA CYS A 146 -9.97 -0.78 9.90
C CYS A 146 -9.11 -1.07 8.67
N ILE A 147 -7.80 -0.89 8.83
CA ILE A 147 -6.78 -1.37 7.89
C ILE A 147 -6.03 -2.52 8.52
N LEU A 148 -5.89 -3.62 7.77
CA LEU A 148 -5.00 -4.73 8.07
C LEU A 148 -3.82 -4.70 7.11
N GLN A 149 -2.62 -4.93 7.59
CA GLN A 149 -1.43 -5.10 6.75
C GLN A 149 -0.46 -6.07 7.40
N TYR A 150 0.42 -6.64 6.59
CA TYR A 150 1.62 -7.28 7.11
C TYR A 150 2.88 -6.56 6.62
N SER A 151 3.95 -6.73 7.33
CA SER A 151 5.28 -6.26 6.95
C SER A 151 6.27 -7.37 7.33
N ASP A 152 7.25 -7.59 6.48
CA ASP A 152 8.37 -8.44 6.85
C ASP A 152 9.12 -7.83 8.03
N ASP A 153 9.60 -8.65 8.95
CA ASP A 153 10.29 -8.19 10.17
C ASP A 153 11.57 -7.42 9.88
N TRP A 154 12.23 -7.71 8.75
CA TRP A 154 13.40 -6.98 8.27
C TRP A 154 13.06 -5.58 7.72
N ASN A 155 11.80 -5.33 7.31
CA ASN A 155 11.36 -4.02 6.78
C ASN A 155 11.01 -3.04 7.92
N ARG A 156 12.02 -2.73 8.73
CA ARG A 156 11.88 -1.84 9.90
C ARG A 156 11.33 -0.47 9.55
N VAL A 157 11.66 0.06 8.37
CA VAL A 157 11.18 1.39 7.95
C VAL A 157 9.67 1.38 7.78
N SER A 158 9.10 0.39 7.08
CA SER A 158 7.66 0.24 6.92
C SER A 158 6.96 0.11 8.27
N SER A 159 7.48 -0.73 9.15
CA SER A 159 6.92 -0.94 10.49
C SER A 159 6.91 0.34 11.33
N ILE A 160 8.02 1.08 11.36
CA ILE A 160 8.13 2.34 12.11
C ILE A 160 7.12 3.38 11.58
N MET A 161 6.99 3.52 10.25
CA MET A 161 6.04 4.45 9.64
C MET A 161 4.60 4.09 9.99
N SER A 162 4.26 2.79 9.93
CA SER A 162 2.95 2.29 10.32
C SER A 162 2.64 2.58 11.80
N TYR A 163 3.58 2.32 12.71
CA TYR A 163 3.38 2.65 14.13
C TYR A 163 3.21 4.16 14.38
N LYS A 164 3.94 5.01 13.67
CA LYS A 164 3.75 6.47 13.77
C LYS A 164 2.35 6.90 13.33
N CYS A 165 1.75 6.21 12.38
CA CYS A 165 0.36 6.43 11.96
C CYS A 165 -0.70 5.82 12.88
N GLY A 166 -0.30 5.09 13.91
CA GLY A 166 -1.23 4.52 14.92
C GLY A 166 -1.47 3.02 14.81
N PHE A 167 -0.79 2.30 13.92
CA PHE A 167 -0.91 0.84 13.87
C PHE A 167 -0.46 0.18 15.16
N LYS A 168 -1.09 -0.95 15.45
CA LYS A 168 -0.75 -1.84 16.57
C LYS A 168 -0.51 -3.25 16.06
N LYS A 169 0.34 -4.01 16.74
CA LYS A 169 0.52 -5.44 16.46
C LYS A 169 -0.81 -6.16 16.66
N PHE A 170 -1.18 -6.99 15.71
CA PHE A 170 -2.43 -7.73 15.75
C PHE A 170 -2.35 -8.98 14.86
N ASN A 171 -2.59 -10.14 15.45
CA ASN A 171 -2.58 -11.40 14.72
C ASN A 171 -3.93 -11.60 14.03
N PHE A 172 -3.94 -11.71 12.69
CA PHE A 172 -5.15 -11.92 11.90
C PHE A 172 -5.00 -13.00 10.82
N LEU A 173 -3.78 -13.40 10.51
CA LEU A 173 -3.51 -14.46 9.52
C LEU A 173 -3.55 -15.84 10.17
N TRP A 174 -2.99 -15.93 11.38
CA TRP A 174 -2.96 -17.17 12.17
C TRP A 174 -3.55 -16.86 13.54
N PRO A 175 -4.72 -17.44 13.86
CA PRO A 175 -5.34 -17.29 15.17
C PRO A 175 -4.53 -17.96 16.30
#